data_544ef334d5147585664ce09870876366
#
_entry.id   544ef334d5147585664ce09870876366
#
_cell.length_a   1.000
_cell.length_b   1.000
_cell.length_c   1.000
_cell.angle_alpha   90.00
_cell.angle_beta   90.00
_cell.angle_gamma   90.00
#
_symmetry.space_group_name_H-M   'P 1'
#
loop_
_entity.id
_entity.type
_entity.pdbx_description
1 polymer ?
#
loop_
_entity_poly.entity_id
_entity_poly.type
_entity_poly.pdbx_seq_one_letter_code
_entity_poly.pdbx_strand_id
1 'polypeptide(L)'
;MTESDLGKVIVIHRDSNRLLYYNGAKLERAFRVATGLPAYPTPLGKFEIITKQRDPWWYPPQGSEWAAGKEPVPPGPGNPLGTRWLGISSPYVGIHGTPDAASIGYSASHGCIRMLVSQAEWLFDRVDVGTPVFIVPA
;
A
#
# COMPACT_ATOMS: atom_id res chain seq x y z
N MET A 1 -24.24 -5.40 16.04
CA MET A 1 -22.78 -5.32 15.92
C MET A 1 -22.26 -4.11 16.68
N THR A 2 -21.33 -4.30 17.59
CA THR A 2 -20.71 -3.22 18.36
C THR A 2 -19.42 -2.76 17.65
N GLU A 3 -18.83 -1.65 18.12
CA GLU A 3 -17.54 -1.20 17.56
C GLU A 3 -16.46 -2.27 17.62
N SER A 4 -16.41 -3.04 18.70
CA SER A 4 -15.40 -4.08 18.88
C SER A 4 -15.54 -5.22 17.86
N ASP A 5 -16.68 -5.37 17.23
CA ASP A 5 -16.90 -6.41 16.23
C ASP A 5 -16.45 -6.00 14.82
N LEU A 6 -16.16 -4.73 14.59
CA LEU A 6 -15.81 -4.23 13.26
C LEU A 6 -14.41 -4.62 12.83
N GLY A 7 -13.52 -4.88 13.79
CA GLY A 7 -12.15 -5.25 13.49
C GLY A 7 -11.34 -4.15 12.85
N LYS A 8 -10.23 -4.54 12.26
CA LYS A 8 -9.27 -3.61 11.64
C LYS A 8 -9.70 -3.28 10.21
N VAL A 9 -9.55 -2.02 9.82
CA VAL A 9 -9.91 -1.54 8.47
C VAL A 9 -8.92 -0.49 8.01
N ILE A 10 -8.54 -0.57 6.75
CA ILE A 10 -7.74 0.46 6.09
C ILE A 10 -8.63 1.21 5.11
N VAL A 11 -8.59 2.54 5.16
CA VAL A 11 -9.25 3.41 4.18
C VAL A 11 -8.20 4.28 3.51
N ILE A 12 -8.12 4.21 2.18
CA ILE A 12 -7.19 5.00 1.40
C ILE A 12 -7.96 6.05 0.62
N HIS A 13 -7.66 7.32 0.88
CA HIS A 13 -8.18 8.46 0.14
C HIS A 13 -7.20 8.76 -0.99
N ARG A 14 -7.50 8.25 -2.18
CA ARG A 14 -6.57 8.23 -3.32
C ARG A 14 -6.11 9.62 -3.73
N ASP A 15 -7.06 10.52 -3.92
CA ASP A 15 -6.75 11.83 -4.52
C ASP A 15 -6.20 12.83 -3.49
N SER A 16 -6.40 12.58 -2.20
CA SER A 16 -5.78 13.37 -1.13
C SER A 16 -4.52 12.72 -0.55
N ASN A 17 -4.12 11.57 -1.09
CA ASN A 17 -2.88 10.88 -0.71
C ASN A 17 -2.79 10.58 0.79
N ARG A 18 -3.83 9.95 1.33
CA ARG A 18 -3.91 9.60 2.74
C ARG A 18 -4.34 8.15 2.94
N LEU A 19 -3.76 7.52 3.93
CA LEU A 19 -4.16 6.20 4.40
C LEU A 19 -4.57 6.32 5.87
N LEU A 20 -5.78 5.86 6.18
CA LEU A 20 -6.32 5.86 7.53
C LEU A 20 -6.43 4.43 8.03
N TYR A 21 -5.94 4.19 9.24
CA TYR A 21 -6.05 2.90 9.90
C TYR A 21 -7.03 2.98 11.06
N TYR A 22 -8.07 2.15 10.99
CA TYR A 22 -9.12 2.05 12.01
C TYR A 22 -9.01 0.73 12.75
N ASN A 23 -9.30 0.78 14.05
CA ASN A 23 -9.55 -0.41 14.86
C ASN A 23 -10.98 -0.31 15.35
N GLY A 24 -11.90 -1.12 14.78
CA GLY A 24 -13.32 -0.91 14.92
C GLY A 24 -13.72 0.41 14.27
N ALA A 25 -14.53 1.20 14.95
CA ALA A 25 -14.93 2.53 14.46
C ALA A 25 -13.92 3.64 14.85
N LYS A 26 -12.86 3.28 15.58
CA LYS A 26 -11.90 4.25 16.09
C LYS A 26 -10.76 4.45 15.09
N LEU A 27 -10.56 5.69 14.64
CA LEU A 27 -9.37 6.06 13.88
C LEU A 27 -8.16 6.08 14.82
N GLU A 28 -7.23 5.15 14.59
CA GLU A 28 -6.01 5.07 15.40
C GLU A 28 -4.87 5.89 14.81
N ARG A 29 -4.74 5.90 13.48
CA ARG A 29 -3.64 6.63 12.85
C ARG A 29 -3.95 7.00 11.41
N ALA A 30 -3.42 8.15 10.99
CA ALA A 30 -3.49 8.63 9.60
C ALA A 30 -2.07 8.88 9.09
N PHE A 31 -1.85 8.53 7.81
CA PHE A 31 -0.55 8.69 7.16
C PHE A 31 -0.72 9.45 5.86
N ARG A 32 0.30 10.20 5.49
CA ARG A 32 0.46 10.64 4.11
C ARG A 32 1.11 9.53 3.31
N VAL A 33 0.61 9.28 2.10
CA VAL A 33 1.08 8.19 1.25
C VAL A 33 1.22 8.67 -0.18
N ALA A 34 1.97 7.91 -0.99
CA ALA A 34 1.96 8.09 -2.43
C ALA A 34 0.95 7.12 -3.04
N THR A 35 0.23 7.58 -4.05
CA THR A 35 -0.71 6.76 -4.82
C THR A 35 -0.31 6.80 -6.29
N GLY A 36 -1.08 6.13 -7.15
CA GLY A 36 -0.75 6.03 -8.57
C GLY A 36 -0.82 7.34 -9.33
N LEU A 37 0.06 7.47 -10.32
CA LEU A 37 0.00 8.53 -11.32
C LEU A 37 -1.35 8.49 -12.05
N PRO A 38 -1.82 9.61 -12.64
CA PRO A 38 -3.05 9.58 -13.45
C PRO A 38 -3.04 8.55 -14.58
N ALA A 39 -1.86 8.26 -15.15
CA ALA A 39 -1.71 7.22 -16.18
C ALA A 39 -1.71 5.80 -15.62
N TYR A 40 -1.45 5.64 -14.33
CA TYR A 40 -1.41 4.35 -13.63
C TYR A 40 -2.16 4.49 -12.30
N PRO A 41 -3.48 4.74 -12.33
CA PRO A 41 -4.22 5.08 -11.12
C PRO A 41 -4.32 3.90 -10.18
N THR A 42 -4.25 4.20 -8.88
CA THR A 42 -4.62 3.22 -7.86
C THR A 42 -6.10 2.88 -8.04
N PRO A 43 -6.47 1.58 -8.09
CA PRO A 43 -7.86 1.20 -8.31
C PRO A 43 -8.77 1.62 -7.16
N LEU A 44 -10.01 2.00 -7.48
CA LEU A 44 -11.03 2.30 -6.48
C LEU A 44 -11.82 1.04 -6.16
N GLY A 45 -12.31 0.93 -4.95
CA GLY A 45 -13.20 -0.15 -4.56
C GLY A 45 -12.89 -0.74 -3.19
N LYS A 46 -13.46 -1.91 -2.95
CA LYS A 46 -13.23 -2.68 -1.74
C LYS A 46 -12.31 -3.86 -2.03
N PHE A 47 -11.23 -3.92 -1.30
CA PHE A 47 -10.24 -4.98 -1.40
C PHE A 47 -9.95 -5.54 -0.01
N GLU A 48 -9.09 -6.54 0.05
CA GLU A 48 -8.58 -7.07 1.31
C GLU A 48 -7.10 -7.39 1.17
N ILE A 49 -6.38 -7.45 2.30
CA ILE A 49 -5.00 -7.90 2.31
C ILE A 49 -5.00 -9.40 2.06
N ILE A 50 -4.24 -9.84 1.05
CA ILE A 50 -4.13 -11.25 0.69
C ILE A 50 -2.76 -11.84 0.97
N THR A 51 -1.74 -10.99 1.15
CA THR A 51 -0.40 -11.47 1.47
C THR A 51 0.37 -10.44 2.29
N LYS A 52 1.27 -10.94 3.14
CA LYS A 52 2.16 -10.12 3.96
C LYS A 52 3.56 -10.69 3.82
N GLN A 53 4.52 -9.85 3.39
CA GLN A 53 5.90 -10.27 3.20
C GLN A 53 6.87 -9.29 3.87
N ARG A 54 7.84 -9.85 4.60
CA ARG A 54 8.98 -9.10 5.15
C ARG A 54 10.14 -9.21 4.17
N ASP A 55 10.87 -8.10 4.02
CA ASP A 55 12.06 -8.03 3.14
C ASP A 55 11.78 -8.66 1.77
N PRO A 56 10.79 -8.12 1.02
CA PRO A 56 10.36 -8.74 -0.23
C PRO A 56 11.36 -8.51 -1.36
N TRP A 57 11.38 -9.45 -2.31
CA TRP A 57 11.91 -9.20 -3.64
C TRP A 57 10.94 -8.31 -4.40
N TRP A 58 11.45 -7.43 -5.24
CA TRP A 58 10.62 -6.72 -6.21
C TRP A 58 10.72 -7.41 -7.56
N TYR A 59 9.57 -7.70 -8.15
CA TYR A 59 9.49 -8.28 -9.49
C TYR A 59 8.78 -7.30 -10.43
N PRO A 60 9.36 -7.01 -11.61
CA PRO A 60 8.68 -6.17 -12.60
C PRO A 60 7.34 -6.80 -12.98
N PRO A 61 6.22 -6.03 -12.92
CA PRO A 61 4.93 -6.57 -13.33
C PRO A 61 4.96 -6.97 -14.81
N GLN A 62 4.51 -8.20 -15.09
CA GLN A 62 4.46 -8.71 -16.46
C GLN A 62 3.45 -7.91 -17.29
N GLY A 63 3.82 -7.62 -18.54
CA GLY A 63 2.96 -6.89 -19.46
C GLY A 63 2.91 -5.38 -19.25
N SER A 64 3.64 -4.85 -18.26
CA SER A 64 3.71 -3.41 -18.02
C SER A 64 4.82 -2.78 -18.85
N GLU A 65 4.49 -1.78 -19.66
CA GLU A 65 5.47 -1.10 -20.51
C GLU A 65 6.55 -0.40 -19.69
N TRP A 66 6.16 0.25 -18.60
CA TRP A 66 7.09 0.97 -17.75
C TRP A 66 8.13 0.06 -17.08
N ALA A 67 7.79 -1.22 -16.90
CA ALA A 67 8.67 -2.20 -16.27
C ALA A 67 9.41 -3.08 -17.28
N ALA A 68 9.16 -2.89 -18.57
CA ALA A 68 9.78 -3.70 -19.62
C ALA A 68 11.30 -3.56 -19.56
N GLY A 69 12.00 -4.70 -19.60
CA GLY A 69 13.47 -4.74 -19.53
C GLY A 69 14.08 -4.52 -18.15
N LYS A 70 13.26 -4.30 -17.13
CA LYS A 70 13.76 -4.21 -15.75
C LYS A 70 13.95 -5.59 -15.17
N GLU A 71 14.94 -5.71 -14.29
CA GLU A 71 15.24 -6.98 -13.61
C GLU A 71 14.65 -6.98 -12.20
N PRO A 72 14.40 -8.18 -11.62
CA PRO A 72 14.03 -8.28 -10.22
C PRO A 72 15.09 -7.66 -9.30
N VAL A 73 14.63 -7.06 -8.21
CA VAL A 73 15.50 -6.43 -7.22
C VAL A 73 15.44 -7.21 -5.92
N PRO A 74 16.58 -7.65 -5.38
CA PRO A 74 16.60 -8.39 -4.11
C PRO A 74 16.27 -7.48 -2.92
N PRO A 75 15.93 -8.06 -1.75
CA PRO A 75 15.75 -7.29 -0.53
C PRO A 75 16.98 -6.42 -0.22
N GLY A 76 16.74 -5.25 0.32
CA GLY A 76 17.81 -4.33 0.71
C GLY A 76 17.46 -2.87 0.45
N PRO A 77 18.41 -1.95 0.73
CA PRO A 77 18.15 -0.50 0.67
C PRO A 77 17.68 0.03 -0.68
N GLY A 78 18.07 -0.62 -1.78
CA GLY A 78 17.67 -0.19 -3.12
C GLY A 78 16.34 -0.76 -3.60
N ASN A 79 15.66 -1.56 -2.78
CA ASN A 79 14.42 -2.21 -3.20
C ASN A 79 13.26 -1.20 -3.20
N PRO A 80 12.51 -1.07 -4.31
CA PRO A 80 11.39 -0.13 -4.39
C PRO A 80 10.26 -0.40 -3.39
N LEU A 81 10.17 -1.61 -2.85
CA LEU A 81 9.13 -2.01 -1.89
C LEU A 81 9.53 -1.75 -0.43
N GLY A 82 10.73 -1.25 -0.18
CA GLY A 82 11.23 -1.10 1.17
C GLY A 82 11.38 -2.45 1.87
N THR A 83 10.92 -2.55 3.11
CA THR A 83 11.10 -3.75 3.94
C THR A 83 9.81 -4.53 4.18
N ARG A 84 8.66 -4.04 3.70
CA ARG A 84 7.34 -4.67 3.90
C ARG A 84 6.49 -4.57 2.66
N TRP A 85 5.77 -5.64 2.38
CA TRP A 85 4.78 -5.71 1.31
C TRP A 85 3.47 -6.24 1.86
N LEU A 86 2.40 -5.48 1.66
CA LEU A 86 1.02 -5.89 1.94
C LEU A 86 0.29 -5.94 0.61
N GLY A 87 0.19 -7.12 0.02
CA GLY A 87 -0.55 -7.31 -1.23
C GLY A 87 -2.05 -7.26 -0.98
N ILE A 88 -2.78 -6.56 -1.84
CA ILE A 88 -4.24 -6.52 -1.79
C ILE A 88 -4.85 -7.34 -2.91
N SER A 89 -6.15 -7.56 -2.87
CA SER A 89 -6.88 -8.43 -3.83
C SER A 89 -7.06 -7.82 -5.22
N SER A 90 -6.28 -6.81 -5.57
CA SER A 90 -6.15 -6.29 -6.93
C SER A 90 -4.78 -6.70 -7.49
N PRO A 91 -4.68 -7.24 -8.72
CA PRO A 91 -3.40 -7.72 -9.25
C PRO A 91 -2.32 -6.63 -9.24
N TYR A 92 -1.13 -7.00 -8.76
CA TYR A 92 0.06 -6.15 -8.70
C TYR A 92 -0.08 -4.89 -7.83
N VAL A 93 -1.15 -4.77 -7.05
CA VAL A 93 -1.35 -3.62 -6.16
C VAL A 93 -1.10 -4.04 -4.72
N GLY A 94 -0.39 -3.20 -4.00
CA GLY A 94 -0.11 -3.41 -2.59
C GLY A 94 0.29 -2.13 -1.89
N ILE A 95 0.44 -2.25 -0.58
CA ILE A 95 0.90 -1.20 0.32
C ILE A 95 2.31 -1.57 0.77
N HIS A 96 3.26 -0.67 0.64
CA HIS A 96 4.65 -0.99 0.94
C HIS A 96 5.43 0.27 1.33
N GLY A 97 6.63 0.07 1.86
CA GLY A 97 7.56 1.16 2.10
C GLY A 97 8.23 1.63 0.81
N THR A 98 8.88 2.78 0.87
CA THR A 98 9.64 3.28 -0.27
C THR A 98 10.94 3.94 0.19
N PRO A 99 12.05 3.75 -0.56
CA PRO A 99 13.26 4.54 -0.34
C PRO A 99 13.12 5.99 -0.83
N ASP A 100 12.08 6.28 -1.62
CA ASP A 100 11.82 7.62 -2.15
C ASP A 100 10.83 8.37 -1.27
N ALA A 101 11.32 8.92 -0.16
CA ALA A 101 10.50 9.66 0.79
C ALA A 101 9.89 10.93 0.16
N ALA A 102 10.50 11.48 -0.87
CA ALA A 102 9.99 12.68 -1.53
C ALA A 102 8.68 12.42 -2.30
N SER A 103 8.36 11.16 -2.63
CA SER A 103 7.11 10.83 -3.31
C SER A 103 5.90 10.82 -2.39
N ILE A 104 6.10 10.78 -1.07
CA ILE A 104 5.02 10.71 -0.09
C ILE A 104 4.18 11.98 -0.12
N GLY A 105 2.87 11.82 -0.25
CA GLY A 105 1.92 12.93 -0.36
C GLY A 105 1.56 13.30 -1.81
N TYR A 106 2.10 12.57 -2.79
CA TYR A 106 1.88 12.84 -4.21
C TYR A 106 1.39 11.59 -4.94
N SER A 107 0.72 11.80 -6.07
CA SER A 107 0.32 10.72 -6.98
C SER A 107 1.50 10.43 -7.91
N ALA A 108 2.38 9.54 -7.47
CA ALA A 108 3.71 9.37 -8.07
C ALA A 108 4.07 7.92 -8.42
N SER A 109 3.24 6.93 -8.04
CA SER A 109 3.55 5.52 -8.26
C SER A 109 2.90 4.96 -9.53
N HIS A 110 3.09 3.68 -9.79
CA HIS A 110 2.43 2.96 -10.88
C HIS A 110 1.20 2.18 -10.39
N GLY A 111 0.55 2.67 -9.32
CA GLY A 111 -0.69 2.11 -8.78
C GLY A 111 -0.60 1.64 -7.34
N CYS A 112 0.57 1.26 -6.85
CA CYS A 112 0.76 0.87 -5.47
C CYS A 112 0.71 2.06 -4.52
N ILE A 113 0.51 1.77 -3.26
CA ILE A 113 0.48 2.76 -2.18
C ILE A 113 1.83 2.74 -1.48
N ARG A 114 2.56 3.85 -1.54
CA ARG A 114 3.87 4.00 -0.91
C ARG A 114 3.75 4.70 0.42
N MET A 115 4.43 4.14 1.43
CA MET A 115 4.54 4.72 2.77
C MET A 115 6.01 4.93 3.11
N LEU A 116 6.29 5.77 4.10
CA LEU A 116 7.62 5.75 4.72
C LEU A 116 7.88 4.35 5.27
N VAL A 117 9.11 3.87 5.19
CA VAL A 117 9.46 2.49 5.59
C VAL A 117 9.00 2.22 7.02
N SER A 118 9.28 3.11 7.96
CA SER A 118 8.88 2.93 9.36
C SER A 118 7.36 2.86 9.54
N GLN A 119 6.61 3.59 8.73
CA GLN A 119 5.14 3.60 8.79
C GLN A 119 4.56 2.32 8.18
N ALA A 120 5.14 1.84 7.10
CA ALA A 120 4.74 0.55 6.52
C ALA A 120 4.99 -0.59 7.50
N GLU A 121 6.10 -0.56 8.22
CA GLU A 121 6.41 -1.55 9.26
C GLU A 121 5.41 -1.48 10.41
N TRP A 122 5.05 -0.27 10.84
CA TRP A 122 4.04 -0.07 11.88
C TRP A 122 2.69 -0.66 11.48
N LEU A 123 2.25 -0.39 10.25
CA LEU A 123 0.98 -0.90 9.73
C LEU A 123 1.01 -2.42 9.58
N PHE A 124 2.08 -2.95 9.03
CA PHE A 124 2.28 -4.38 8.82
C PHE A 124 2.10 -5.18 10.12
N ASP A 125 2.60 -4.67 11.24
CA ASP A 125 2.53 -5.36 12.52
C ASP A 125 1.11 -5.41 13.09
N ARG A 126 0.19 -4.59 12.57
CA ARG A 126 -1.17 -4.44 13.13
C ARG A 126 -2.27 -5.07 12.29
N VAL A 127 -2.05 -5.22 10.99
CA VAL A 127 -3.06 -5.78 10.10
C VAL A 127 -2.80 -7.26 9.80
N ASP A 128 -3.83 -7.94 9.31
CA ASP A 128 -3.80 -9.37 9.00
C ASP A 128 -4.23 -9.62 7.57
N VAL A 129 -3.92 -10.81 7.06
CA VAL A 129 -4.56 -11.29 5.83
C VAL A 129 -6.06 -11.31 6.07
N GLY A 130 -6.82 -10.74 5.13
CA GLY A 130 -8.26 -10.57 5.27
C GLY A 130 -8.69 -9.20 5.77
N THR A 131 -7.77 -8.36 6.28
CA THR A 131 -8.12 -7.00 6.68
C THR A 131 -8.69 -6.23 5.48
N PRO A 132 -9.90 -5.64 5.60
CA PRO A 132 -10.50 -4.87 4.51
C PRO A 132 -9.71 -3.62 4.18
N VAL A 133 -9.62 -3.32 2.89
CA VAL A 133 -8.98 -2.11 2.37
C VAL A 133 -9.97 -1.42 1.44
N PHE A 134 -10.43 -0.26 1.82
CA PHE A 134 -11.31 0.56 0.98
C PHE A 134 -10.48 1.65 0.33
N ILE A 135 -10.58 1.78 -0.98
CA ILE A 135 -9.91 2.83 -1.74
C ILE A 135 -10.99 3.72 -2.33
N VAL A 136 -11.04 4.95 -1.87
CA VAL A 136 -12.04 5.94 -2.25
C VAL A 136 -11.37 7.13 -2.96
N PRO A 137 -12.14 7.91 -3.78
CA PRO A 137 -11.54 8.97 -4.57
C PRO A 137 -10.96 10.12 -3.74
N ALA A 138 -11.65 10.60 -2.76
CA ALA A 138 -11.27 11.83 -2.07
C ALA A 138 -10.98 11.64 -0.60
#